data_da0596ecf43fb5ac0778ab15fc9dd333
#
_entry.id   da0596ecf43fb5ac0778ab15fc9dd333
#
_cell.length_a   1.000
_cell.length_b   1.000
_cell.length_c   1.000
_cell.angle_alpha   90.00
_cell.angle_beta   90.00
_cell.angle_gamma   90.00
#
_symmetry.space_group_name_H-M   'P 1'
#
loop_
_entity.id
_entity.type
_entity.pdbx_description
1 polymer ?
#
loop_
_entity_poly.entity_id
_entity_poly.type
_entity_poly.pdbx_seq_one_letter_code
_entity_poly.pdbx_strand_id
1 'polypeptide(L)'
;MQDTLKKIAIRACLVWAGAVFYAQSAWALLPIEHWSEASGARVWLVQSPAIPMVDVQIDFDAGTRRDPPAQAGLASAVALMSSKGVQAAGNAPALDENDLGEAWADLGASFDAGAERDGLVFGLRSLTEADLLERAAQLAARQLAQPSFAANVWQRERARWQASIREADTRPGTVAGKAFARDVFGSHPYGQFATADTLAAIGVADMQAFHQRYVQACRARVSIVGAVTRAQAQALVQTLLARLPAAEAADCAPLPPVPAVQPLARAVQQDIALASAQAHVLIGQPGFVRSDPDFLALLVGNHILGGGGFTSRLTHEVRETRGLTYGVYSQFSPGLNAGAFVIGLQTRPDQAQQAVQLTREVLARFVAEGPTEAELRAAKDNLIGGFALRIDSNRKLLANVVNIAWNDLPLDYLEHWTERVQALTVADIRAAMQRKLQPGRMVTVIVGAQPAKP
;
A
#
# COMPACT_ATOMS: atom_id res chain seq x y z
N MET A 1 40.74 -10.69 58.04
CA MET A 1 40.87 -9.59 57.04
C MET A 1 40.94 -10.08 55.60
N GLN A 2 41.55 -11.22 55.30
CA GLN A 2 41.64 -11.77 53.92
C GLN A 2 40.35 -12.37 53.39
N ASP A 3 39.47 -12.96 54.23
CA ASP A 3 38.20 -13.56 53.81
C ASP A 3 37.11 -12.53 53.46
N THR A 4 37.13 -11.36 54.07
CA THR A 4 36.18 -10.29 53.82
C THR A 4 36.44 -9.61 52.46
N LEU A 5 37.72 -9.47 52.08
CA LEU A 5 38.13 -8.92 50.79
C LEU A 5 37.79 -9.84 49.61
N LYS A 6 37.90 -11.16 49.77
CA LYS A 6 37.49 -12.17 48.76
C LYS A 6 35.98 -12.15 48.51
N LYS A 7 35.17 -12.01 49.56
CA LYS A 7 33.69 -11.93 49.43
C LYS A 7 33.20 -10.64 48.76
N ILE A 8 33.92 -9.54 48.96
CA ILE A 8 33.63 -8.25 48.31
C ILE A 8 34.02 -8.32 46.80
N ALA A 9 35.18 -8.91 46.48
CA ALA A 9 35.62 -9.06 45.10
C ALA A 9 34.70 -9.99 44.28
N ILE A 10 34.21 -11.09 44.86
CA ILE A 10 33.27 -12.02 44.19
C ILE A 10 31.89 -11.36 43.97
N ARG A 11 31.40 -10.53 44.91
CA ARG A 11 30.15 -9.78 44.75
C ARG A 11 30.26 -8.66 43.70
N ALA A 12 31.40 -7.98 43.61
CA ALA A 12 31.67 -6.97 42.60
C ALA A 12 31.74 -7.58 41.18
N CYS A 13 32.39 -8.75 41.00
CA CYS A 13 32.44 -9.45 39.72
C CYS A 13 31.06 -9.97 39.27
N LEU A 14 30.20 -10.43 40.22
CA LEU A 14 28.84 -10.89 39.90
C LEU A 14 27.92 -9.73 39.48
N VAL A 15 28.07 -8.54 40.06
CA VAL A 15 27.32 -7.35 39.68
C VAL A 15 27.79 -6.81 38.32
N TRP A 16 29.08 -6.86 38.00
CA TRP A 16 29.62 -6.46 36.70
C TRP A 16 29.25 -7.45 35.59
N ALA A 17 29.24 -8.77 35.86
CA ALA A 17 28.78 -9.78 34.91
C ALA A 17 27.28 -9.67 34.62
N GLY A 18 26.46 -9.29 35.61
CA GLY A 18 25.02 -9.01 35.44
C GLY A 18 24.74 -7.75 34.61
N ALA A 19 25.57 -6.72 34.78
CA ALA A 19 25.40 -5.45 34.03
C ALA A 19 25.78 -5.56 32.54
N VAL A 20 26.71 -6.47 32.19
CA VAL A 20 27.10 -6.70 30.79
C VAL A 20 26.06 -7.50 30.01
N PHE A 21 25.20 -8.31 30.70
CA PHE A 21 24.13 -9.08 30.04
C PHE A 21 22.84 -8.30 29.79
N TYR A 22 22.64 -7.13 30.40
CA TYR A 22 21.45 -6.30 30.16
C TYR A 22 21.63 -5.23 29.06
N ALA A 23 22.78 -5.14 28.42
CA ALA A 23 23.05 -4.14 27.39
C ALA A 23 22.87 -4.64 25.94
N GLN A 24 22.28 -5.81 25.71
CA GLN A 24 22.08 -6.36 24.35
C GLN A 24 20.66 -6.66 24.01
N SER A 25 19.74 -5.75 24.28
CA SER A 25 18.40 -5.77 23.69
C SER A 25 18.11 -4.46 22.97
N ALA A 26 19.11 -3.85 22.36
CA ALA A 26 18.83 -2.99 21.22
C ALA A 26 18.38 -3.96 20.11
N TRP A 27 17.10 -3.94 19.80
CA TRP A 27 16.57 -4.58 18.60
C TRP A 27 17.22 -3.87 17.42
N ALA A 28 18.40 -4.36 16.99
CA ALA A 28 19.02 -3.90 15.77
C ALA A 28 18.04 -4.28 14.66
N LEU A 29 17.38 -3.30 14.08
CA LEU A 29 16.68 -3.50 12.83
C LEU A 29 17.68 -4.13 11.85
N LEU A 30 17.25 -5.16 11.14
CA LEU A 30 18.10 -5.83 10.17
C LEU A 30 18.44 -4.81 9.07
N PRO A 31 19.73 -4.59 8.75
CA PRO A 31 20.13 -3.57 7.78
C PRO A 31 19.53 -3.89 6.40
N ILE A 32 19.11 -2.85 5.69
CA ILE A 32 18.67 -2.97 4.31
C ILE A 32 19.90 -2.82 3.40
N GLU A 33 20.27 -3.89 2.72
CA GLU A 33 21.26 -3.87 1.67
C GLU A 33 20.63 -3.40 0.35
N HIS A 34 21.29 -2.55 -0.40
CA HIS A 34 20.82 -2.04 -1.69
C HIS A 34 21.87 -2.13 -2.77
N TRP A 35 21.45 -2.48 -4.00
CA TRP A 35 22.30 -2.48 -5.19
C TRP A 35 21.51 -2.38 -6.49
N SER A 36 22.23 -2.18 -7.60
CA SER A 36 21.66 -2.26 -8.94
C SER A 36 22.28 -3.43 -9.70
N GLU A 37 21.47 -4.16 -10.44
CA GLU A 37 21.92 -5.18 -11.41
C GLU A 37 22.38 -4.54 -12.71
N ALA A 38 23.14 -5.27 -13.52
CA ALA A 38 23.59 -4.82 -14.83
C ALA A 38 22.41 -4.46 -15.77
N SER A 39 21.26 -5.11 -15.59
CA SER A 39 20.00 -4.78 -16.30
C SER A 39 19.40 -3.43 -15.91
N GLY A 40 19.89 -2.75 -14.88
CA GLY A 40 19.29 -1.55 -14.30
C GLY A 40 18.26 -1.82 -13.19
N ALA A 41 17.88 -3.07 -12.95
CA ALA A 41 17.01 -3.42 -11.83
C ALA A 41 17.63 -2.99 -10.50
N ARG A 42 16.82 -2.40 -9.63
CA ARG A 42 17.24 -2.00 -8.28
C ARG A 42 16.77 -3.02 -7.26
N VAL A 43 17.61 -3.41 -6.32
CA VAL A 43 17.34 -4.48 -5.36
C VAL A 43 17.55 -4.01 -3.94
N TRP A 44 16.64 -4.37 -3.05
CA TRP A 44 16.70 -4.16 -1.60
C TRP A 44 16.57 -5.50 -0.91
N LEU A 45 17.47 -5.81 0.00
CA LEU A 45 17.51 -7.07 0.74
C LEU A 45 17.54 -6.82 2.24
N VAL A 46 16.71 -7.55 2.96
CA VAL A 46 16.84 -7.75 4.41
C VAL A 46 17.04 -9.25 4.66
N GLN A 47 18.20 -9.60 5.19
CA GLN A 47 18.48 -10.98 5.59
C GLN A 47 17.77 -11.30 6.90
N SER A 48 16.83 -12.26 6.86
CA SER A 48 16.02 -12.70 8.01
C SER A 48 16.08 -14.22 8.14
N PRO A 49 17.10 -14.77 8.82
CA PRO A 49 17.38 -16.20 8.84
C PRO A 49 16.50 -17.01 9.81
N ALA A 50 15.59 -16.38 10.54
CA ALA A 50 14.79 -17.03 11.59
C ALA A 50 13.87 -18.15 11.07
N ILE A 51 13.41 -18.03 9.83
CA ILE A 51 12.54 -19.01 9.16
C ILE A 51 13.13 -19.32 7.79
N PRO A 52 13.25 -20.61 7.37
CA PRO A 52 13.85 -20.96 6.08
C PRO A 52 12.92 -20.66 4.90
N MET A 53 12.54 -19.40 4.78
CA MET A 53 11.66 -18.87 3.73
C MET A 53 12.21 -17.56 3.18
N VAL A 54 11.84 -17.25 1.95
CA VAL A 54 12.07 -15.95 1.32
C VAL A 54 10.77 -15.41 0.75
N ASP A 55 10.54 -14.12 0.98
CA ASP A 55 9.51 -13.32 0.37
C ASP A 55 10.17 -12.31 -0.57
N VAL A 56 9.72 -12.25 -1.83
CA VAL A 56 10.20 -11.33 -2.86
C VAL A 56 9.02 -10.55 -3.41
N GLN A 57 9.18 -9.25 -3.59
CA GLN A 57 8.24 -8.43 -4.36
C GLN A 57 8.99 -7.73 -5.49
N ILE A 58 8.42 -7.79 -6.69
CA ILE A 58 8.92 -7.12 -7.89
C ILE A 58 7.88 -6.10 -8.32
N ASP A 59 8.26 -4.82 -8.29
CA ASP A 59 7.39 -3.70 -8.60
C ASP A 59 7.80 -3.04 -9.91
N PHE A 60 6.80 -2.71 -10.73
CA PHE A 60 6.96 -1.94 -11.96
C PHE A 60 6.06 -0.71 -11.91
N ASP A 61 6.54 0.44 -12.41
CA ASP A 61 5.72 1.65 -12.61
C ASP A 61 4.70 1.43 -13.75
N ALA A 62 3.71 0.57 -13.48
CA ALA A 62 2.72 0.08 -14.41
C ALA A 62 1.35 -0.12 -13.74
N GLY A 63 1.03 0.70 -12.76
CA GLY A 63 -0.26 0.64 -12.07
C GLY A 63 -1.41 1.21 -12.91
N THR A 64 -2.62 1.19 -12.34
CA THR A 64 -3.85 1.63 -13.03
C THR A 64 -3.82 3.08 -13.49
N ARG A 65 -2.94 3.93 -12.94
CA ARG A 65 -2.71 5.29 -13.43
C ARG A 65 -2.07 5.35 -14.83
N ARG A 66 -1.56 4.21 -15.33
CA ARG A 66 -1.00 4.05 -16.68
C ARG A 66 -2.02 3.57 -17.70
N ASP A 67 -3.22 3.21 -17.25
CA ASP A 67 -4.29 2.77 -18.15
C ASP A 67 -4.72 3.90 -19.07
N PRO A 68 -4.92 3.66 -20.37
CA PRO A 68 -5.64 4.59 -21.21
C PRO A 68 -7.06 4.80 -20.67
N PRO A 69 -7.62 6.03 -20.67
CA PRO A 69 -8.95 6.29 -20.13
C PRO A 69 -10.05 5.37 -20.70
N ALA A 70 -9.98 5.06 -22.00
CA ALA A 70 -10.92 4.15 -22.67
C ALA A 70 -10.76 2.67 -22.27
N GLN A 71 -9.64 2.33 -21.64
CA GLN A 71 -9.28 0.97 -21.21
C GLN A 71 -8.95 0.92 -19.71
N ALA A 72 -9.61 1.74 -18.91
CA ALA A 72 -9.44 1.69 -17.46
C ALA A 72 -9.71 0.27 -16.93
N GLY A 73 -8.74 -0.29 -16.21
CA GLY A 73 -8.70 -1.69 -15.79
C GLY A 73 -7.66 -2.53 -16.51
N LEU A 74 -6.92 -1.96 -17.50
CA LEU A 74 -5.93 -2.72 -18.31
C LEU A 74 -4.79 -3.29 -17.44
N ALA A 75 -4.19 -2.51 -16.56
CA ALA A 75 -3.15 -2.98 -15.63
C ALA A 75 -3.67 -4.14 -14.76
N SER A 76 -4.90 -4.01 -14.26
CA SER A 76 -5.54 -5.07 -13.46
C SER A 76 -5.87 -6.32 -14.29
N ALA A 77 -6.22 -6.15 -15.56
CA ALA A 77 -6.41 -7.27 -16.49
C ALA A 77 -5.09 -8.00 -16.77
N VAL A 78 -4.00 -7.26 -16.95
CA VAL A 78 -2.64 -7.84 -17.10
C VAL A 78 -2.26 -8.62 -15.84
N ALA A 79 -2.43 -8.05 -14.65
CA ALA A 79 -2.15 -8.73 -13.38
C ALA A 79 -2.97 -10.02 -13.24
N LEU A 80 -4.29 -9.95 -13.45
CA LEU A 80 -5.19 -11.11 -13.38
C LEU A 80 -4.74 -12.21 -14.35
N MET A 81 -4.50 -11.84 -15.59
CA MET A 81 -4.18 -12.81 -16.64
C MET A 81 -2.75 -13.37 -16.55
N SER A 82 -1.84 -12.69 -15.85
CA SER A 82 -0.50 -13.21 -15.54
C SER A 82 -0.52 -14.47 -14.66
N SER A 83 -1.60 -14.73 -13.92
CA SER A 83 -1.79 -15.95 -13.12
C SER A 83 -2.64 -17.02 -13.80
N LYS A 84 -3.00 -16.84 -15.08
CA LYS A 84 -3.92 -17.71 -15.82
C LYS A 84 -3.24 -18.61 -16.86
N GLY A 85 -1.98 -18.92 -16.62
CA GLY A 85 -1.20 -19.81 -17.45
C GLY A 85 0.01 -19.14 -18.10
N VAL A 86 0.92 -19.95 -18.63
CA VAL A 86 2.17 -19.51 -19.26
C VAL A 86 2.36 -20.17 -20.63
N GLN A 87 3.04 -19.45 -21.50
CA GLN A 87 3.37 -19.94 -22.85
C GLN A 87 4.41 -21.06 -22.79
N ALA A 88 4.47 -21.88 -23.85
CA ALA A 88 5.58 -22.79 -24.05
C ALA A 88 6.90 -22.03 -24.22
N ALA A 89 7.99 -22.54 -23.67
CA ALA A 89 9.30 -21.90 -23.73
C ALA A 89 10.42 -22.95 -23.86
N GLY A 90 11.07 -22.99 -25.01
CA GLY A 90 12.04 -24.05 -25.32
C GLY A 90 11.38 -25.44 -25.22
N ASN A 91 11.95 -26.33 -24.42
CA ASN A 91 11.40 -27.67 -24.18
C ASN A 91 10.30 -27.72 -23.11
N ALA A 92 10.02 -26.63 -22.41
CA ALA A 92 8.97 -26.56 -21.38
C ALA A 92 7.61 -26.36 -22.06
N PRO A 93 6.61 -27.24 -21.84
CA PRO A 93 5.28 -27.12 -22.44
C PRO A 93 4.55 -25.88 -21.88
N ALA A 94 3.53 -25.39 -22.59
CA ALA A 94 2.61 -24.43 -22.04
C ALA A 94 1.92 -25.03 -20.80
N LEU A 95 1.62 -24.17 -19.81
CA LEU A 95 0.80 -24.56 -18.67
C LEU A 95 -0.48 -23.72 -18.69
N ASP A 96 -1.61 -24.36 -18.52
CA ASP A 96 -2.86 -23.66 -18.31
C ASP A 96 -3.01 -23.19 -16.84
N GLU A 97 -4.18 -22.67 -16.46
CA GLU A 97 -4.45 -22.17 -15.11
C GLU A 97 -4.34 -23.27 -14.04
N ASN A 98 -4.78 -24.49 -14.35
CA ASN A 98 -4.77 -25.61 -13.41
C ASN A 98 -3.36 -26.21 -13.29
N ASP A 99 -2.71 -26.46 -14.42
CA ASP A 99 -1.32 -26.98 -14.45
C ASP A 99 -0.36 -26.03 -13.73
N LEU A 100 -0.55 -24.71 -13.90
CA LEU A 100 0.25 -23.71 -13.23
C LEU A 100 -0.01 -23.72 -11.72
N GLY A 101 -1.28 -23.85 -11.30
CA GLY A 101 -1.65 -23.97 -9.89
C GLY A 101 -1.07 -25.21 -9.23
N GLU A 102 -1.10 -26.36 -9.91
CA GLU A 102 -0.49 -27.62 -9.46
C GLU A 102 1.03 -27.49 -9.33
N ALA A 103 1.69 -26.91 -10.35
CA ALA A 103 3.13 -26.68 -10.31
C ALA A 103 3.57 -25.81 -9.13
N TRP A 104 2.82 -24.80 -8.74
CA TRP A 104 3.07 -23.99 -7.54
C TRP A 104 2.82 -24.76 -6.24
N ALA A 105 1.75 -25.56 -6.20
CA ALA A 105 1.44 -26.39 -5.04
C ALA A 105 2.54 -27.44 -4.77
N ASP A 106 3.05 -28.08 -5.80
CA ASP A 106 4.14 -29.07 -5.73
C ASP A 106 5.46 -28.48 -5.18
N LEU A 107 5.67 -27.18 -5.38
CA LEU A 107 6.82 -26.47 -4.86
C LEU A 107 6.63 -25.95 -3.43
N GLY A 108 5.42 -26.03 -2.86
CA GLY A 108 5.09 -25.36 -1.60
C GLY A 108 5.33 -23.84 -1.64
N ALA A 109 5.22 -23.26 -2.83
CA ALA A 109 5.50 -21.86 -3.10
C ALA A 109 4.28 -21.15 -3.69
N SER A 110 4.31 -19.83 -3.74
CA SER A 110 3.27 -19.04 -4.41
C SER A 110 3.89 -17.91 -5.22
N PHE A 111 3.25 -17.56 -6.33
CA PHE A 111 3.59 -16.39 -7.14
C PHE A 111 2.31 -15.69 -7.57
N ASP A 112 2.16 -14.45 -7.10
CA ASP A 112 0.97 -13.65 -7.29
C ASP A 112 1.27 -12.44 -8.16
N ALA A 113 0.25 -11.92 -8.85
CA ALA A 113 0.30 -10.64 -9.53
C ALA A 113 -0.86 -9.75 -9.11
N GLY A 114 -0.58 -8.46 -8.94
CA GLY A 114 -1.56 -7.44 -8.57
C GLY A 114 -1.30 -6.12 -9.27
N ALA A 115 -2.34 -5.35 -9.53
CA ALA A 115 -2.21 -3.98 -9.99
C ALA A 115 -2.77 -3.03 -8.93
N GLU A 116 -1.91 -2.15 -8.48
CA GLU A 116 -2.25 -1.04 -7.60
C GLU A 116 -2.41 0.25 -8.41
N ARG A 117 -2.66 1.36 -7.74
CA ARG A 117 -2.78 2.65 -8.40
C ARG A 117 -1.48 3.07 -9.13
N ASP A 118 -0.33 2.87 -8.48
CA ASP A 118 0.97 3.29 -8.98
C ASP A 118 1.80 2.16 -9.59
N GLY A 119 1.62 0.92 -9.17
CA GLY A 119 2.45 -0.21 -9.52
C GLY A 119 1.70 -1.43 -10.04
N LEU A 120 2.36 -2.18 -10.92
CA LEU A 120 2.09 -3.58 -11.21
C LEU A 120 3.07 -4.39 -10.39
N VAL A 121 2.57 -5.30 -9.58
CA VAL A 121 3.30 -5.98 -8.51
C VAL A 121 3.28 -7.47 -8.74
N PHE A 122 4.43 -8.13 -8.56
CA PHE A 122 4.55 -9.57 -8.53
C PHE A 122 5.19 -10.01 -7.22
N GLY A 123 4.61 -11.00 -6.56
CA GLY A 123 5.06 -11.52 -5.27
C GLY A 123 5.44 -12.99 -5.34
N LEU A 124 6.66 -13.36 -4.94
CA LEU A 124 7.11 -14.73 -4.77
C LEU A 124 7.28 -15.03 -3.28
N ARG A 125 6.72 -16.14 -2.83
CA ARG A 125 7.02 -16.72 -1.52
C ARG A 125 7.45 -18.16 -1.71
N SER A 126 8.62 -18.54 -1.14
CA SER A 126 9.18 -19.87 -1.28
C SER A 126 9.95 -20.29 -0.03
N LEU A 127 10.13 -21.59 0.13
CA LEU A 127 11.16 -22.16 1.00
C LEU A 127 12.55 -21.85 0.42
N THR A 128 13.58 -21.83 1.27
CA THR A 128 14.97 -21.54 0.86
C THR A 128 15.81 -22.79 0.63
N GLU A 129 15.21 -23.99 0.60
CA GLU A 129 15.86 -25.19 0.11
C GLU A 129 16.27 -25.00 -1.35
N ALA A 130 17.53 -25.29 -1.66
CA ALA A 130 18.18 -24.85 -2.90
C ALA A 130 17.46 -25.29 -4.17
N ASP A 131 17.03 -26.55 -4.25
CA ASP A 131 16.33 -27.12 -5.41
C ASP A 131 14.89 -26.56 -5.53
N LEU A 132 14.19 -26.38 -4.42
CA LEU A 132 12.84 -25.81 -4.40
C LEU A 132 12.86 -24.34 -4.79
N LEU A 133 13.79 -23.55 -4.22
CA LEU A 133 13.92 -22.13 -4.52
C LEU A 133 14.31 -21.91 -5.98
N GLU A 134 15.24 -22.71 -6.53
CA GLU A 134 15.63 -22.57 -7.92
C GLU A 134 14.46 -22.87 -8.86
N ARG A 135 13.73 -23.96 -8.63
CA ARG A 135 12.55 -24.33 -9.43
C ARG A 135 11.44 -23.30 -9.32
N ALA A 136 11.20 -22.76 -8.11
CA ALA A 136 10.22 -21.70 -7.89
C ALA A 136 10.63 -20.41 -8.62
N ALA A 137 11.91 -20.03 -8.57
CA ALA A 137 12.43 -18.87 -9.29
C ALA A 137 12.31 -19.02 -10.82
N GLN A 138 12.59 -20.22 -11.37
CA GLN A 138 12.45 -20.50 -12.80
C GLN A 138 10.98 -20.44 -13.25
N LEU A 139 10.05 -20.99 -12.46
CA LEU A 139 8.61 -20.92 -12.75
C LEU A 139 8.10 -19.47 -12.65
N ALA A 140 8.54 -18.72 -11.61
CA ALA A 140 8.21 -17.31 -11.47
C ALA A 140 8.74 -16.47 -12.64
N ALA A 141 10.00 -16.69 -13.06
CA ALA A 141 10.60 -16.01 -14.20
C ALA A 141 9.80 -16.24 -15.49
N ARG A 142 9.31 -17.46 -15.69
CA ARG A 142 8.48 -17.82 -16.83
C ARG A 142 7.11 -17.15 -16.74
N GLN A 143 6.46 -17.19 -15.60
CA GLN A 143 5.15 -16.56 -15.38
C GLN A 143 5.24 -15.03 -15.49
N LEU A 144 6.31 -14.43 -14.99
CA LEU A 144 6.58 -13.00 -15.10
C LEU A 144 6.76 -12.55 -16.55
N ALA A 145 7.52 -13.30 -17.35
CA ALA A 145 7.92 -12.88 -18.70
C ALA A 145 6.99 -13.36 -19.80
N GLN A 146 6.32 -14.49 -19.63
CA GLN A 146 5.63 -15.22 -20.69
C GLN A 146 4.21 -15.67 -20.30
N PRO A 147 3.38 -14.75 -19.73
CA PRO A 147 1.98 -15.10 -19.47
C PRO A 147 1.26 -15.46 -20.76
N SER A 148 0.33 -16.42 -20.71
CA SER A 148 -0.34 -16.94 -21.89
C SER A 148 -1.32 -15.96 -22.52
N PHE A 149 -1.97 -15.11 -21.70
CA PHE A 149 -3.07 -14.23 -22.11
C PHE A 149 -4.10 -14.94 -23.00
N ALA A 150 -4.50 -16.16 -22.64
CA ALA A 150 -5.41 -16.99 -23.44
C ALA A 150 -6.76 -16.30 -23.64
N ALA A 151 -7.18 -16.15 -24.90
CA ALA A 151 -8.35 -15.36 -25.27
C ALA A 151 -9.66 -15.88 -24.66
N ASN A 152 -9.86 -17.19 -24.63
CA ASN A 152 -11.04 -17.83 -24.01
C ASN A 152 -11.07 -17.60 -22.48
N VAL A 153 -9.93 -17.62 -21.82
CA VAL A 153 -9.80 -17.33 -20.38
C VAL A 153 -10.13 -15.85 -20.14
N TRP A 154 -9.56 -14.93 -20.93
CA TRP A 154 -9.91 -13.51 -20.83
C TRP A 154 -11.39 -13.24 -21.04
N GLN A 155 -12.04 -13.87 -22.00
CA GLN A 155 -13.49 -13.71 -22.21
C GLN A 155 -14.29 -14.12 -20.96
N ARG A 156 -13.94 -15.27 -20.35
CA ARG A 156 -14.54 -15.74 -19.09
C ARG A 156 -14.33 -14.77 -17.94
N GLU A 157 -13.08 -14.37 -17.70
CA GLU A 157 -12.73 -13.49 -16.57
C GLU A 157 -13.32 -12.09 -16.75
N ARG A 158 -13.30 -11.56 -17.97
CA ARG A 158 -13.93 -10.28 -18.31
C ARG A 158 -15.43 -10.30 -18.01
N ALA A 159 -16.14 -11.36 -18.42
CA ALA A 159 -17.58 -11.48 -18.15
C ALA A 159 -17.88 -11.54 -16.64
N ARG A 160 -17.06 -12.26 -15.86
CA ARG A 160 -17.16 -12.32 -14.41
C ARG A 160 -16.92 -10.94 -13.78
N TRP A 161 -15.88 -10.25 -14.23
CA TRP A 161 -15.54 -8.94 -13.70
C TRP A 161 -16.59 -7.88 -14.05
N GLN A 162 -17.12 -7.88 -15.25
CA GLN A 162 -18.24 -7.03 -15.64
C GLN A 162 -19.49 -7.29 -14.78
N ALA A 163 -19.80 -8.55 -14.48
CA ALA A 163 -20.89 -8.90 -13.57
C ALA A 163 -20.65 -8.38 -12.15
N SER A 164 -19.45 -8.53 -11.63
CA SER A 164 -19.05 -8.01 -10.31
C SER A 164 -19.14 -6.47 -10.25
N ILE A 165 -18.77 -5.75 -11.31
CA ILE A 165 -18.91 -4.30 -11.38
C ILE A 165 -20.39 -3.90 -11.32
N ARG A 166 -21.25 -4.54 -12.12
CA ARG A 166 -22.71 -4.26 -12.08
C ARG A 166 -23.30 -4.50 -10.72
N GLU A 167 -22.92 -5.58 -10.05
CA GLU A 167 -23.36 -5.85 -8.68
C GLU A 167 -22.81 -4.80 -7.70
N ALA A 168 -21.51 -4.48 -7.76
CA ALA A 168 -20.90 -3.49 -6.89
C ALA A 168 -21.54 -2.10 -7.03
N ASP A 169 -21.95 -1.72 -8.24
CA ASP A 169 -22.60 -0.43 -8.53
C ASP A 169 -24.01 -0.30 -7.93
N THR A 170 -24.58 -1.37 -7.38
CA THR A 170 -25.82 -1.30 -6.58
C THR A 170 -25.57 -0.99 -5.11
N ARG A 171 -24.31 -1.02 -4.66
CA ARG A 171 -23.94 -0.81 -3.26
C ARG A 171 -23.69 0.67 -2.98
N PRO A 172 -24.34 1.27 -1.97
CA PRO A 172 -24.19 2.69 -1.66
C PRO A 172 -22.75 3.13 -1.43
N GLY A 173 -21.93 2.32 -0.74
CA GLY A 173 -20.52 2.61 -0.50
C GLY A 173 -19.67 2.65 -1.77
N THR A 174 -19.95 1.77 -2.75
CA THR A 174 -19.28 1.78 -4.05
C THR A 174 -19.65 3.03 -4.85
N VAL A 175 -20.93 3.38 -4.89
CA VAL A 175 -21.44 4.58 -5.56
C VAL A 175 -20.80 5.82 -4.95
N ALA A 176 -20.77 5.90 -3.61
CA ALA A 176 -20.13 7.00 -2.89
C ALA A 176 -18.62 7.10 -3.21
N GLY A 177 -17.89 5.98 -3.18
CA GLY A 177 -16.45 5.93 -3.47
C GLY A 177 -16.11 6.37 -4.89
N LYS A 178 -16.86 5.91 -5.88
CA LYS A 178 -16.67 6.30 -7.29
C LYS A 178 -16.97 7.79 -7.51
N ALA A 179 -18.08 8.30 -6.96
CA ALA A 179 -18.43 9.73 -7.05
C ALA A 179 -17.37 10.59 -6.36
N PHE A 180 -16.97 10.23 -5.14
CA PHE A 180 -15.94 10.93 -4.39
C PHE A 180 -14.60 10.98 -5.14
N ALA A 181 -14.11 9.86 -5.64
CA ALA A 181 -12.83 9.84 -6.35
C ALA A 181 -12.88 10.65 -7.65
N ARG A 182 -13.99 10.61 -8.38
CA ARG A 182 -14.20 11.43 -9.59
C ARG A 182 -14.10 12.91 -9.28
N ASP A 183 -14.74 13.36 -8.21
CA ASP A 183 -14.75 14.78 -7.84
C ASP A 183 -13.43 15.24 -7.23
N VAL A 184 -12.76 14.36 -6.44
CA VAL A 184 -11.46 14.66 -5.82
C VAL A 184 -10.34 14.73 -6.86
N PHE A 185 -10.32 13.81 -7.81
CA PHE A 185 -9.21 13.69 -8.75
C PHE A 185 -9.48 14.30 -10.12
N GLY A 186 -10.75 14.63 -10.45
CA GLY A 186 -11.11 15.18 -11.75
C GLY A 186 -10.67 14.28 -12.91
N SER A 187 -9.91 14.85 -13.85
CA SER A 187 -9.35 14.10 -14.98
C SER A 187 -8.08 13.30 -14.67
N HIS A 188 -7.54 13.39 -13.45
CA HIS A 188 -6.35 12.64 -13.08
C HIS A 188 -6.63 11.14 -13.03
N PRO A 189 -5.71 10.27 -13.51
CA PRO A 189 -5.93 8.82 -13.57
C PRO A 189 -6.29 8.15 -12.23
N TYR A 190 -5.96 8.77 -11.10
CA TYR A 190 -6.38 8.27 -9.77
C TYR A 190 -7.89 8.25 -9.55
N GLY A 191 -8.66 9.00 -10.34
CA GLY A 191 -10.12 9.00 -10.33
C GLY A 191 -10.76 8.02 -11.31
N GLN A 192 -9.98 7.26 -12.08
CA GLN A 192 -10.48 6.30 -13.05
C GLN A 192 -10.83 4.96 -12.39
N PHE A 193 -11.90 4.35 -12.90
CA PHE A 193 -12.33 3.01 -12.50
C PHE A 193 -12.64 2.18 -13.74
N ALA A 194 -12.38 0.88 -13.65
CA ALA A 194 -12.89 -0.06 -14.63
C ALA A 194 -14.43 -0.03 -14.68
N THR A 195 -14.97 -0.02 -15.88
CA THR A 195 -16.41 -0.13 -16.16
C THR A 195 -16.66 -1.32 -17.09
N ALA A 196 -17.91 -1.70 -17.27
CA ALA A 196 -18.25 -2.73 -18.24
C ALA A 196 -17.76 -2.38 -19.65
N ASP A 197 -17.85 -1.09 -20.04
CA ASP A 197 -17.46 -0.60 -21.36
C ASP A 197 -15.94 -0.55 -21.53
N THR A 198 -15.20 -0.03 -20.53
CA THR A 198 -13.72 -0.01 -20.59
C THR A 198 -13.14 -1.41 -20.61
N LEU A 199 -13.73 -2.38 -19.88
CA LEU A 199 -13.34 -3.77 -19.94
C LEU A 199 -13.68 -4.42 -21.30
N ALA A 200 -14.79 -4.02 -21.94
CA ALA A 200 -15.14 -4.50 -23.28
C ALA A 200 -14.11 -4.04 -24.33
N ALA A 201 -13.49 -2.89 -24.14
CA ALA A 201 -12.47 -2.32 -25.02
C ALA A 201 -11.07 -2.95 -24.83
N ILE A 202 -10.86 -3.81 -23.82
CA ILE A 202 -9.58 -4.48 -23.58
C ILE A 202 -9.53 -5.82 -24.32
N GLY A 203 -8.59 -5.95 -25.25
CA GLY A 203 -8.26 -7.19 -25.93
C GLY A 203 -6.95 -7.82 -25.44
N VAL A 204 -6.66 -9.03 -25.93
CA VAL A 204 -5.40 -9.73 -25.64
C VAL A 204 -4.18 -8.93 -26.11
N ALA A 205 -4.28 -8.33 -27.30
CA ALA A 205 -3.21 -7.51 -27.88
C ALA A 205 -2.88 -6.29 -26.97
N ASP A 206 -3.88 -5.67 -26.35
CA ASP A 206 -3.67 -4.53 -25.45
C ASP A 206 -2.92 -4.96 -24.19
N MET A 207 -3.28 -6.12 -23.62
CA MET A 207 -2.59 -6.69 -22.46
C MET A 207 -1.14 -7.05 -22.78
N GLN A 208 -0.89 -7.66 -23.93
CA GLN A 208 0.45 -7.99 -24.40
C GLN A 208 1.30 -6.73 -24.62
N ALA A 209 0.75 -5.73 -25.28
CA ALA A 209 1.43 -4.45 -25.50
C ALA A 209 1.75 -3.72 -24.19
N PHE A 210 0.81 -3.72 -23.25
CA PHE A 210 1.01 -3.14 -21.91
C PHE A 210 2.13 -3.87 -21.16
N HIS A 211 2.07 -5.20 -21.12
CA HIS A 211 3.08 -6.03 -20.48
C HIS A 211 4.47 -5.79 -21.07
N GLN A 212 4.62 -5.85 -22.40
CA GLN A 212 5.90 -5.62 -23.08
C GLN A 212 6.47 -4.23 -22.84
N ARG A 213 5.61 -3.22 -22.74
CA ARG A 213 6.02 -1.84 -22.53
C ARG A 213 6.53 -1.58 -21.12
N TYR A 214 5.91 -2.17 -20.11
CA TYR A 214 6.13 -1.79 -18.71
C TYR A 214 6.91 -2.84 -17.91
N VAL A 215 6.76 -4.13 -18.23
CA VAL A 215 7.43 -5.22 -17.51
C VAL A 215 8.77 -5.51 -18.17
N GLN A 216 9.77 -4.70 -17.81
CA GLN A 216 11.13 -4.76 -18.35
C GLN A 216 12.14 -4.85 -17.22
N ALA A 217 13.21 -5.64 -17.40
CA ALA A 217 14.19 -5.87 -16.34
C ALA A 217 14.78 -4.56 -15.78
N CYS A 218 15.07 -3.59 -16.63
CA CYS A 218 15.64 -2.29 -16.25
C CYS A 218 14.71 -1.41 -15.39
N ARG A 219 13.41 -1.72 -15.35
CA ARG A 219 12.39 -0.98 -14.58
C ARG A 219 12.05 -1.64 -13.27
N ALA A 220 12.55 -2.86 -13.03
CA ALA A 220 12.20 -3.63 -11.85
C ALA A 220 12.78 -3.02 -10.58
N ARG A 221 11.94 -2.91 -9.55
CA ARG A 221 12.34 -2.71 -8.16
C ARG A 221 12.06 -4.01 -7.43
N VAL A 222 13.10 -4.64 -6.91
CA VAL A 222 13.01 -5.96 -6.27
C VAL A 222 13.29 -5.81 -4.79
N SER A 223 12.31 -6.10 -3.97
CA SER A 223 12.43 -6.13 -2.50
C SER A 223 12.44 -7.57 -2.03
N ILE A 224 13.39 -7.92 -1.17
CA ILE A 224 13.62 -9.30 -0.70
C ILE A 224 13.75 -9.30 0.82
N VAL A 225 13.03 -10.19 1.49
CA VAL A 225 13.16 -10.44 2.92
C VAL A 225 13.17 -11.96 3.15
N GLY A 226 14.17 -12.48 3.83
CA GLY A 226 14.18 -13.92 4.15
C GLY A 226 15.55 -14.50 4.46
N ALA A 227 15.58 -15.83 4.56
CA ALA A 227 16.77 -16.60 4.92
C ALA A 227 17.66 -16.84 3.70
N VAL A 228 18.05 -15.77 3.02
CA VAL A 228 18.98 -15.77 1.89
C VAL A 228 20.11 -14.78 2.12
N THR A 229 21.31 -15.17 1.73
CA THR A 229 22.48 -14.29 1.71
C THR A 229 22.42 -13.33 0.54
N ARG A 230 23.25 -12.28 0.55
CA ARG A 230 23.41 -11.36 -0.58
C ARG A 230 23.68 -12.09 -1.90
N ALA A 231 24.57 -13.06 -1.92
CA ALA A 231 24.93 -13.81 -3.13
C ALA A 231 23.74 -14.65 -3.65
N GLN A 232 23.01 -15.30 -2.74
CA GLN A 232 21.79 -16.05 -3.09
C GLN A 232 20.69 -15.13 -3.60
N ALA A 233 20.48 -13.98 -2.97
CA ALA A 233 19.50 -12.99 -3.42
C ALA A 233 19.85 -12.45 -4.81
N GLN A 234 21.13 -12.20 -5.09
CA GLN A 234 21.57 -11.76 -6.41
C GLN A 234 21.30 -12.82 -7.48
N ALA A 235 21.65 -14.08 -7.23
CA ALA A 235 21.37 -15.19 -8.15
C ALA A 235 19.86 -15.36 -8.38
N LEU A 236 19.05 -15.24 -7.31
CA LEU A 236 17.59 -15.29 -7.39
C LEU A 236 17.03 -14.17 -8.29
N VAL A 237 17.48 -12.92 -8.11
CA VAL A 237 17.07 -11.79 -8.96
C VAL A 237 17.46 -12.02 -10.42
N GLN A 238 18.67 -12.47 -10.67
CA GLN A 238 19.13 -12.79 -12.02
C GLN A 238 18.25 -13.86 -12.68
N THR A 239 17.89 -14.91 -11.96
CA THR A 239 16.98 -15.95 -12.47
C THR A 239 15.58 -15.37 -12.74
N LEU A 240 15.01 -14.61 -11.79
CA LEU A 240 13.67 -14.03 -11.92
C LEU A 240 13.53 -13.11 -13.13
N LEU A 241 14.56 -12.32 -13.43
CA LEU A 241 14.54 -11.32 -14.50
C LEU A 241 15.13 -11.82 -15.82
N ALA A 242 15.72 -13.02 -15.86
CA ALA A 242 16.48 -13.55 -17.01
C ALA A 242 15.65 -13.64 -18.30
N ARG A 243 14.34 -13.80 -18.22
CA ARG A 243 13.44 -13.95 -19.37
C ARG A 243 12.78 -12.66 -19.82
N LEU A 244 12.93 -11.58 -19.04
CA LEU A 244 12.44 -10.26 -19.43
C LEU A 244 13.30 -9.67 -20.53
N PRO A 245 12.75 -8.81 -21.40
CA PRO A 245 13.53 -8.11 -22.41
C PRO A 245 14.77 -7.46 -21.78
N ALA A 246 15.94 -7.84 -22.27
CA ALA A 246 17.21 -7.25 -21.86
C ALA A 246 17.35 -5.93 -22.61
N ALA A 247 17.11 -4.82 -21.91
CA ALA A 247 17.66 -3.52 -22.30
C ALA A 247 18.83 -3.25 -21.36
N GLU A 248 19.95 -2.76 -21.88
CA GLU A 248 20.96 -2.18 -21.00
C GLU A 248 20.35 -1.01 -20.22
N ALA A 249 20.85 -0.74 -19.01
CA ALA A 249 20.29 0.32 -18.16
C ALA A 249 20.25 1.67 -18.90
N ALA A 250 21.18 1.91 -19.80
CA ALA A 250 21.26 3.11 -20.64
C ALA A 250 20.11 3.21 -21.66
N ASP A 251 19.51 2.09 -22.08
CA ASP A 251 18.48 2.03 -23.12
C ASP A 251 17.05 2.04 -22.55
N CYS A 252 16.92 2.08 -21.22
CA CYS A 252 15.63 2.09 -20.54
C CYS A 252 14.96 3.47 -20.67
N ALA A 253 14.22 3.68 -21.75
CA ALA A 253 13.57 4.95 -22.02
C ALA A 253 12.69 5.43 -20.85
N PRO A 254 12.71 6.70 -20.49
CA PRO A 254 11.83 7.25 -19.45
C PRO A 254 10.36 7.00 -19.76
N LEU A 255 9.59 6.68 -18.73
CA LEU A 255 8.13 6.56 -18.88
C LEU A 255 7.51 7.96 -19.01
N PRO A 256 6.41 8.09 -19.77
CA PRO A 256 5.69 9.36 -19.84
C PRO A 256 5.32 9.86 -18.44
N PRO A 257 5.47 11.18 -18.16
CA PRO A 257 5.09 11.74 -16.87
C PRO A 257 3.56 11.62 -16.69
N VAL A 258 3.14 11.33 -15.46
CA VAL A 258 1.74 11.41 -15.05
C VAL A 258 1.53 12.83 -14.49
N PRO A 259 0.49 13.57 -14.93
CA PRO A 259 0.21 14.90 -14.41
C PRO A 259 0.04 14.91 -12.89
N ALA A 260 0.34 16.01 -12.23
CA ALA A 260 0.07 16.16 -10.80
C ALA A 260 -1.44 16.30 -10.54
N VAL A 261 -1.90 15.75 -9.43
CA VAL A 261 -3.28 15.97 -8.95
C VAL A 261 -3.47 17.46 -8.62
N GLN A 262 -4.52 18.06 -9.14
CA GLN A 262 -4.81 19.46 -8.91
C GLN A 262 -5.59 19.65 -7.60
N PRO A 263 -5.32 20.71 -6.82
CA PRO A 263 -6.14 21.05 -5.67
C PRO A 263 -7.56 21.46 -6.09
N LEU A 264 -8.53 21.25 -5.20
CA LEU A 264 -9.92 21.66 -5.46
C LEU A 264 -10.04 23.18 -5.50
N ALA A 265 -10.67 23.71 -6.54
CA ALA A 265 -10.93 25.15 -6.67
C ALA A 265 -12.03 25.63 -5.71
N ARG A 266 -13.02 24.77 -5.41
CA ARG A 266 -14.18 25.03 -4.55
C ARG A 266 -14.66 23.78 -3.86
N ALA A 267 -15.50 23.95 -2.85
CA ALA A 267 -16.25 22.83 -2.26
C ALA A 267 -17.24 22.24 -3.30
N VAL A 268 -17.41 20.92 -3.24
CA VAL A 268 -18.40 20.19 -4.06
C VAL A 268 -19.25 19.36 -3.11
N GLN A 269 -20.56 19.37 -3.29
CA GLN A 269 -21.46 18.47 -2.59
C GLN A 269 -22.33 17.71 -3.59
N GLN A 270 -22.42 16.39 -3.40
CA GLN A 270 -23.29 15.51 -4.16
C GLN A 270 -24.18 14.71 -3.20
N ASP A 271 -25.48 14.84 -3.38
CA ASP A 271 -26.49 14.01 -2.71
C ASP A 271 -27.07 13.03 -3.73
N ILE A 272 -26.74 11.75 -3.59
CA ILE A 272 -27.12 10.69 -4.54
C ILE A 272 -28.24 9.86 -3.91
N ALA A 273 -29.42 9.90 -4.54
CA ALA A 273 -30.56 9.10 -4.13
C ALA A 273 -30.32 7.62 -4.46
N LEU A 274 -30.32 6.79 -3.43
CA LEU A 274 -30.26 5.34 -3.53
C LEU A 274 -30.99 4.73 -2.34
N ALA A 275 -31.86 3.76 -2.57
CA ALA A 275 -32.56 3.08 -1.48
C ALA A 275 -31.55 2.31 -0.62
N SER A 276 -31.41 2.70 0.64
CA SER A 276 -30.47 2.10 1.58
C SER A 276 -30.94 2.26 3.01
N ALA A 277 -30.66 1.28 3.86
CA ALA A 277 -30.90 1.37 5.30
C ALA A 277 -29.97 2.37 6.00
N GLN A 278 -28.84 2.71 5.40
CA GLN A 278 -27.87 3.67 5.92
C GLN A 278 -27.42 4.63 4.83
N ALA A 279 -27.22 5.89 5.20
CA ALA A 279 -26.54 6.85 4.35
C ALA A 279 -25.03 6.67 4.46
N HIS A 280 -24.34 6.63 3.31
CA HIS A 280 -22.90 6.61 3.22
C HIS A 280 -22.37 8.01 2.92
N VAL A 281 -21.47 8.49 3.75
CA VAL A 281 -20.90 9.84 3.67
C VAL A 281 -19.41 9.75 3.47
N LEU A 282 -18.88 10.47 2.47
CA LEU A 282 -17.46 10.68 2.26
C LEU A 282 -17.19 12.19 2.19
N ILE A 283 -16.22 12.66 2.96
CA ILE A 283 -15.78 14.07 2.98
C ILE A 283 -14.26 14.08 2.77
N GLY A 284 -13.74 14.87 1.82
CA GLY A 284 -12.30 14.94 1.64
C GLY A 284 -11.85 15.75 0.44
N GLN A 285 -10.57 15.66 0.15
CA GLN A 285 -9.87 16.43 -0.87
C GLN A 285 -8.62 15.69 -1.35
N PRO A 286 -7.90 16.16 -2.41
CA PRO A 286 -6.53 15.72 -2.66
C PRO A 286 -5.66 15.97 -1.43
N GLY A 287 -4.83 14.98 -1.09
CA GLY A 287 -3.91 15.02 0.04
C GLY A 287 -2.50 15.46 -0.38
N PHE A 288 -1.53 14.55 -0.25
CA PHE A 288 -0.11 14.81 -0.50
C PHE A 288 0.58 13.56 -1.08
N VAL A 289 1.82 13.75 -1.59
CA VAL A 289 2.67 12.66 -2.09
C VAL A 289 3.38 11.95 -0.94
N ARG A 290 3.74 10.67 -1.11
CA ARG A 290 4.38 9.88 -0.03
C ARG A 290 5.73 10.44 0.43
N SER A 291 6.46 11.10 -0.45
CA SER A 291 7.74 11.74 -0.14
C SER A 291 7.63 13.12 0.53
N ASP A 292 6.41 13.58 0.84
CA ASP A 292 6.19 14.87 1.48
C ASP A 292 6.88 14.93 2.87
N PRO A 293 7.63 15.99 3.18
CA PRO A 293 8.30 16.13 4.47
C PRO A 293 7.35 16.15 5.67
N ASP A 294 6.09 16.57 5.47
CA ASP A 294 5.06 16.58 6.51
C ASP A 294 4.46 15.19 6.79
N PHE A 295 4.88 14.14 6.06
CA PHE A 295 4.27 12.82 6.13
C PHE A 295 4.07 12.29 7.56
N LEU A 296 5.11 12.36 8.42
CA LEU A 296 5.00 11.83 9.78
C LEU A 296 4.07 12.68 10.67
N ALA A 297 4.12 14.00 10.53
CA ALA A 297 3.22 14.88 11.26
C ALA A 297 1.75 14.65 10.84
N LEU A 298 1.50 14.45 9.54
CA LEU A 298 0.18 14.12 9.01
C LEU A 298 -0.29 12.72 9.42
N LEU A 299 0.62 11.74 9.49
CA LEU A 299 0.32 10.39 9.98
C LEU A 299 -0.16 10.43 11.44
N VAL A 300 0.61 11.10 12.32
CA VAL A 300 0.26 11.23 13.74
C VAL A 300 -1.00 12.07 13.91
N GLY A 301 -1.13 13.19 13.19
CA GLY A 301 -2.31 14.02 13.23
C GLY A 301 -3.58 13.29 12.75
N ASN A 302 -3.46 12.48 11.70
CA ASN A 302 -4.57 11.64 11.24
C ASN A 302 -4.92 10.55 12.26
N HIS A 303 -3.93 9.95 12.92
CA HIS A 303 -4.17 8.99 13.99
C HIS A 303 -5.06 9.60 15.09
N ILE A 304 -4.77 10.83 15.51
CA ILE A 304 -5.54 11.55 16.51
C ILE A 304 -6.93 11.94 15.97
N LEU A 305 -7.02 12.40 14.72
CA LEU A 305 -8.27 12.87 14.14
C LEU A 305 -9.30 11.75 13.97
N GLY A 306 -8.92 10.66 13.28
CA GLY A 306 -9.87 9.59 12.94
C GLY A 306 -9.21 8.24 12.60
N GLY A 307 -7.87 8.16 12.53
CA GLY A 307 -7.14 6.93 12.22
C GLY A 307 -6.85 6.03 13.41
N GLY A 308 -6.93 6.54 14.64
CA GLY A 308 -6.65 5.81 15.88
C GLY A 308 -7.81 5.00 16.45
N GLY A 309 -8.86 4.77 15.65
CA GLY A 309 -10.03 4.01 16.08
C GLY A 309 -10.77 4.67 17.24
N PHE A 310 -11.03 3.93 18.32
CA PHE A 310 -11.83 4.41 19.46
C PHE A 310 -11.23 5.61 20.21
N THR A 311 -9.95 5.83 20.13
CA THR A 311 -9.29 6.95 20.81
C THR A 311 -9.26 8.24 19.96
N SER A 312 -9.80 8.21 18.75
CA SER A 312 -9.79 9.37 17.85
C SER A 312 -10.90 10.37 18.12
N ARG A 313 -10.66 11.65 17.80
CA ARG A 313 -11.64 12.74 17.99
C ARG A 313 -12.95 12.50 17.26
N LEU A 314 -12.87 12.05 16.01
CA LEU A 314 -14.08 11.77 15.23
C LEU A 314 -14.92 10.69 15.88
N THR A 315 -14.31 9.61 16.38
CA THR A 315 -15.06 8.57 17.09
C THR A 315 -15.68 9.10 18.36
N HIS A 316 -14.92 9.84 19.18
CA HIS A 316 -15.43 10.42 20.42
C HIS A 316 -16.60 11.40 20.17
N GLU A 317 -16.44 12.35 19.25
CA GLU A 317 -17.43 13.42 19.04
C GLU A 317 -18.68 12.93 18.26
N VAL A 318 -18.48 12.15 17.18
CA VAL A 318 -19.57 11.79 16.26
C VAL A 318 -20.28 10.52 16.70
N ARG A 319 -19.53 9.53 17.23
CA ARG A 319 -20.07 8.26 17.66
C ARG A 319 -20.46 8.24 19.14
N GLU A 320 -19.49 8.47 20.05
CA GLU A 320 -19.71 8.24 21.47
C GLU A 320 -20.58 9.34 22.09
N THR A 321 -20.30 10.60 21.80
CA THR A 321 -21.01 11.73 22.40
C THR A 321 -22.38 11.97 21.75
N ARG A 322 -22.50 11.82 20.43
CA ARG A 322 -23.71 12.17 19.68
C ARG A 322 -24.47 10.98 19.12
N GLY A 323 -23.91 9.77 19.09
CA GLY A 323 -24.59 8.57 18.61
C GLY A 323 -25.00 8.63 17.13
N LEU A 324 -24.34 9.46 16.30
CA LEU A 324 -24.73 9.68 14.91
C LEU A 324 -24.25 8.59 13.98
N THR A 325 -23.27 7.79 14.37
CA THR A 325 -22.71 6.73 13.54
C THR A 325 -22.28 5.53 14.37
N TYR A 326 -22.23 4.36 13.75
CA TYR A 326 -21.54 3.19 14.34
C TYR A 326 -20.03 3.25 14.15
N GLY A 327 -19.55 3.87 13.08
CA GLY A 327 -18.14 4.02 12.81
C GLY A 327 -17.84 5.24 11.94
N VAL A 328 -16.78 5.95 12.30
CA VAL A 328 -16.23 7.09 11.56
C VAL A 328 -14.71 6.96 11.56
N TYR A 329 -14.08 7.29 10.45
CA TYR A 329 -12.64 7.25 10.30
C TYR A 329 -12.13 8.39 9.43
N SER A 330 -10.85 8.70 9.55
CA SER A 330 -10.13 9.53 8.58
C SER A 330 -8.87 8.81 8.09
N GLN A 331 -8.50 9.06 6.85
CA GLN A 331 -7.35 8.43 6.22
C GLN A 331 -6.71 9.35 5.17
N PHE A 332 -5.38 9.35 5.14
CA PHE A 332 -4.59 9.79 3.98
C PHE A 332 -4.13 8.56 3.18
N SER A 333 -4.16 8.66 1.87
CA SER A 333 -3.69 7.60 0.96
C SER A 333 -2.61 8.14 0.01
N PRO A 334 -1.45 8.60 0.54
CA PRO A 334 -0.39 9.18 -0.27
C PRO A 334 0.24 8.12 -1.19
N GLY A 335 0.57 8.52 -2.42
CA GLY A 335 1.24 7.70 -3.42
C GLY A 335 2.35 8.48 -4.12
N LEU A 336 2.74 8.07 -5.32
CA LEU A 336 3.66 8.82 -6.16
C LEU A 336 3.06 10.18 -6.60
N ASN A 337 1.73 10.24 -6.69
CA ASN A 337 0.98 11.50 -6.79
C ASN A 337 0.19 11.76 -5.50
N ALA A 338 -0.33 12.96 -5.34
CA ALA A 338 -1.16 13.30 -4.18
C ALA A 338 -2.41 12.41 -4.17
N GLY A 339 -2.45 11.48 -3.23
CA GLY A 339 -3.64 10.67 -2.99
C GLY A 339 -4.71 11.47 -2.24
N ALA A 340 -5.81 10.82 -1.85
CA ALA A 340 -6.89 11.51 -1.14
C ALA A 340 -6.65 11.56 0.38
N PHE A 341 -7.11 12.64 0.99
CA PHE A 341 -7.61 12.65 2.36
C PHE A 341 -9.10 12.37 2.32
N VAL A 342 -9.57 11.45 3.14
CA VAL A 342 -10.99 11.11 3.23
C VAL A 342 -11.40 10.90 4.69
N ILE A 343 -12.58 11.43 5.04
CA ILE A 343 -13.35 11.03 6.21
C ILE A 343 -14.54 10.23 5.70
N GLY A 344 -14.74 9.03 6.25
CA GLY A 344 -15.85 8.16 5.90
C GLY A 344 -16.68 7.82 7.12
N LEU A 345 -18.00 7.82 6.97
CA LEU A 345 -18.94 7.38 8.00
C LEU A 345 -20.22 6.82 7.37
N GLN A 346 -20.93 6.02 8.16
CA GLN A 346 -22.29 5.55 7.84
C GLN A 346 -23.23 5.98 8.95
N THR A 347 -24.40 6.47 8.58
CA THR A 347 -25.40 6.99 9.54
C THR A 347 -26.81 6.68 9.10
N ARG A 348 -27.78 6.94 9.95
CA ARG A 348 -29.18 6.86 9.54
C ARG A 348 -29.47 7.92 8.48
N PRO A 349 -30.31 7.61 7.46
CA PRO A 349 -30.63 8.53 6.37
C PRO A 349 -31.15 9.91 6.84
N ASP A 350 -31.95 9.93 7.90
CA ASP A 350 -32.53 11.14 8.49
C ASP A 350 -31.53 12.01 9.29
N GLN A 351 -30.37 11.45 9.64
CA GLN A 351 -29.30 12.12 10.41
C GLN A 351 -28.08 12.51 9.55
N ALA A 352 -28.08 12.21 8.26
CA ALA A 352 -26.91 12.37 7.39
C ALA A 352 -26.37 13.80 7.38
N GLN A 353 -27.25 14.80 7.24
CA GLN A 353 -26.81 16.21 7.22
C GLN A 353 -26.24 16.66 8.57
N GLN A 354 -26.81 16.22 9.67
CA GLN A 354 -26.30 16.51 11.01
C GLN A 354 -24.91 15.88 11.23
N ALA A 355 -24.74 14.62 10.79
CA ALA A 355 -23.46 13.94 10.89
C ALA A 355 -22.38 14.62 10.03
N VAL A 356 -22.73 15.06 8.81
CA VAL A 356 -21.84 15.82 7.93
C VAL A 356 -21.40 17.13 8.59
N GLN A 357 -22.36 17.90 9.10
CA GLN A 357 -22.08 19.18 9.75
C GLN A 357 -21.12 19.02 10.93
N LEU A 358 -21.44 18.11 11.86
CA LEU A 358 -20.59 17.86 13.03
C LEU A 358 -19.19 17.38 12.63
N THR A 359 -19.09 16.49 11.64
CA THR A 359 -17.81 15.99 11.15
C THR A 359 -16.94 17.10 10.57
N ARG A 360 -17.54 18.02 9.80
CA ARG A 360 -16.86 19.21 9.27
C ARG A 360 -16.40 20.16 10.37
N GLU A 361 -17.23 20.38 11.40
CA GLU A 361 -16.89 21.20 12.57
C GLU A 361 -15.69 20.62 13.34
N VAL A 362 -15.70 19.31 13.61
CA VAL A 362 -14.59 18.60 14.27
C VAL A 362 -13.31 18.73 13.44
N LEU A 363 -13.38 18.51 12.13
CA LEU A 363 -12.24 18.65 11.23
C LEU A 363 -11.71 20.10 11.21
N ALA A 364 -12.58 21.08 11.03
CA ALA A 364 -12.19 22.50 10.98
C ALA A 364 -11.51 22.93 12.27
N ARG A 365 -12.05 22.55 13.44
CA ARG A 365 -11.46 22.80 14.74
C ARG A 365 -10.10 22.12 14.89
N PHE A 366 -9.96 20.84 14.46
CA PHE A 366 -8.69 20.14 14.51
C PHE A 366 -7.61 20.79 13.65
N VAL A 367 -7.96 21.25 12.46
CA VAL A 367 -7.03 21.96 11.56
C VAL A 367 -6.62 23.32 12.15
N ALA A 368 -7.56 24.05 12.76
CA ALA A 368 -7.29 25.37 13.34
C ALA A 368 -6.43 25.29 14.62
N GLU A 369 -6.77 24.39 15.53
CA GLU A 369 -6.21 24.34 16.89
C GLU A 369 -5.08 23.30 17.03
N GLY A 370 -5.10 22.22 16.22
CA GLY A 370 -4.23 21.06 16.38
C GLY A 370 -4.72 20.10 17.48
N PRO A 371 -3.91 19.09 17.81
CA PRO A 371 -4.16 18.19 18.93
C PRO A 371 -3.82 18.85 20.28
N THR A 372 -4.34 18.31 21.36
CA THR A 372 -3.86 18.60 22.72
C THR A 372 -2.55 17.81 22.99
N GLU A 373 -1.80 18.24 24.00
CA GLU A 373 -0.60 17.51 24.46
C GLU A 373 -0.93 16.09 24.96
N ALA A 374 -2.10 15.89 25.55
CA ALA A 374 -2.56 14.58 26.00
C ALA A 374 -2.84 13.63 24.82
N GLU A 375 -3.54 14.12 23.79
CA GLU A 375 -3.81 13.34 22.57
C GLU A 375 -2.51 13.00 21.83
N LEU A 376 -1.60 13.97 21.73
CA LEU A 376 -0.30 13.74 21.10
C LEU A 376 0.51 12.67 21.84
N ARG A 377 0.56 12.73 23.18
CA ARG A 377 1.24 11.72 23.99
C ARG A 377 0.63 10.35 23.79
N ALA A 378 -0.68 10.21 23.88
CA ALA A 378 -1.36 8.93 23.69
C ALA A 378 -1.15 8.36 22.28
N ALA A 379 -1.15 9.21 21.25
CA ALA A 379 -0.86 8.80 19.86
C ALA A 379 0.58 8.31 19.69
N LYS A 380 1.56 9.01 20.26
CA LYS A 380 2.97 8.59 20.26
C LYS A 380 3.14 7.25 20.97
N ASP A 381 2.59 7.11 22.17
CA ASP A 381 2.69 5.86 22.96
C ASP A 381 2.11 4.68 22.19
N ASN A 382 0.97 4.87 21.53
CA ASN A 382 0.36 3.82 20.69
C ASN A 382 1.20 3.49 19.45
N LEU A 383 1.64 4.50 18.70
CA LEU A 383 2.37 4.31 17.45
C LEU A 383 3.76 3.74 17.66
N ILE A 384 4.49 4.22 18.69
CA ILE A 384 5.84 3.77 19.03
C ILE A 384 5.77 2.39 19.69
N GLY A 385 4.87 2.20 20.66
CA GLY A 385 4.67 0.90 21.32
C GLY A 385 4.22 -0.19 20.36
N GLY A 386 3.44 0.16 19.34
CA GLY A 386 3.00 -0.77 18.29
C GLY A 386 4.01 -0.97 17.14
N PHE A 387 5.16 -0.27 17.14
CA PHE A 387 6.09 -0.32 16.01
C PHE A 387 6.66 -1.71 15.76
N ALA A 388 7.04 -2.44 16.81
CA ALA A 388 7.56 -3.81 16.69
C ALA A 388 6.59 -4.75 15.97
N LEU A 389 5.28 -4.57 16.17
CA LEU A 389 4.24 -5.37 15.50
C LEU A 389 4.11 -5.06 14.00
N ARG A 390 4.75 -4.00 13.50
CA ARG A 390 4.77 -3.65 12.07
C ARG A 390 5.90 -4.33 11.30
N ILE A 391 6.84 -4.97 12.00
CA ILE A 391 8.04 -5.59 11.43
C ILE A 391 8.28 -7.01 11.98
N ASP A 392 7.30 -7.63 12.63
CA ASP A 392 7.41 -8.90 13.36
C ASP A 392 7.37 -10.15 12.48
N SER A 393 7.24 -10.01 11.18
CA SER A 393 7.24 -11.10 10.22
C SER A 393 7.85 -10.68 8.89
N ASN A 394 8.36 -11.64 8.12
CA ASN A 394 8.93 -11.38 6.79
C ASN A 394 7.97 -10.59 5.89
N ARG A 395 6.67 -10.95 5.89
CA ARG A 395 5.66 -10.24 5.08
C ARG A 395 5.52 -8.76 5.48
N LYS A 396 5.44 -8.46 6.78
CA LYS A 396 5.33 -7.08 7.26
C LYS A 396 6.63 -6.30 7.04
N LEU A 397 7.76 -6.95 7.25
CA LEU A 397 9.06 -6.34 6.97
C LEU A 397 9.22 -6.06 5.47
N LEU A 398 8.84 -7.01 4.59
CA LEU A 398 8.83 -6.82 3.15
C LEU A 398 7.98 -5.61 2.74
N ALA A 399 6.77 -5.46 3.29
CA ALA A 399 5.91 -4.31 2.99
C ALA A 399 6.58 -2.97 3.35
N ASN A 400 7.37 -2.93 4.43
CA ASN A 400 8.15 -1.75 4.79
C ASN A 400 9.34 -1.52 3.83
N VAL A 401 10.05 -2.57 3.45
CA VAL A 401 11.16 -2.50 2.46
C VAL A 401 10.62 -2.02 1.11
N VAL A 402 9.49 -2.56 0.65
CA VAL A 402 8.79 -2.11 -0.56
C VAL A 402 8.44 -0.63 -0.48
N ASN A 403 7.88 -0.17 0.65
CA ASN A 403 7.56 1.25 0.82
C ASN A 403 8.82 2.14 0.75
N ILE A 404 9.95 1.68 1.30
CA ILE A 404 11.24 2.38 1.21
C ILE A 404 11.72 2.40 -0.25
N ALA A 405 11.74 1.24 -0.91
CA ALA A 405 12.19 1.07 -2.28
C ALA A 405 11.34 1.86 -3.27
N TRP A 406 10.01 1.82 -3.11
CA TRP A 406 9.06 2.45 -4.03
C TRP A 406 9.10 3.97 -3.98
N ASN A 407 9.31 4.52 -2.78
CA ASN A 407 9.29 5.96 -2.55
C ASN A 407 10.67 6.58 -2.40
N ASP A 408 11.74 5.84 -2.72
CA ASP A 408 13.14 6.26 -2.61
C ASP A 408 13.46 6.88 -1.23
N LEU A 409 12.95 6.25 -0.14
CA LEU A 409 13.21 6.68 1.23
C LEU A 409 14.62 6.26 1.68
N PRO A 410 15.21 6.92 2.68
CA PRO A 410 16.49 6.51 3.26
C PRO A 410 16.47 5.05 3.74
N LEU A 411 17.58 4.33 3.57
CA LEU A 411 17.65 2.92 3.98
C LEU A 411 17.51 2.73 5.50
N ASP A 412 17.91 3.73 6.28
CA ASP A 412 17.77 3.79 7.75
C ASP A 412 16.40 4.34 8.22
N TYR A 413 15.43 4.48 7.29
CA TYR A 413 14.11 5.07 7.58
C TYR A 413 13.41 4.41 8.78
N LEU A 414 13.49 3.07 8.89
CA LEU A 414 12.85 2.33 9.98
C LEU A 414 13.60 2.50 11.30
N GLU A 415 14.92 2.64 11.27
CA GLU A 415 15.76 2.82 12.46
C GLU A 415 15.42 4.12 13.19
N HIS A 416 15.18 5.18 12.44
CA HIS A 416 14.88 6.52 12.97
C HIS A 416 13.39 6.83 13.07
N TRP A 417 12.50 5.90 12.66
CA TRP A 417 11.07 6.18 12.60
C TRP A 417 10.48 6.55 13.96
N THR A 418 10.78 5.78 15.00
CA THR A 418 10.28 6.00 16.36
C THR A 418 10.80 7.29 16.96
N GLU A 419 12.08 7.61 16.78
CA GLU A 419 12.70 8.86 17.21
C GLU A 419 12.05 10.07 16.54
N ARG A 420 11.85 9.99 15.22
CA ARG A 420 11.20 11.08 14.46
C ARG A 420 9.75 11.27 14.89
N VAL A 421 8.98 10.21 15.17
CA VAL A 421 7.63 10.32 15.73
C VAL A 421 7.68 10.93 17.14
N GLN A 422 8.62 10.51 17.98
CA GLN A 422 8.79 11.05 19.33
C GLN A 422 9.13 12.54 19.35
N ALA A 423 9.87 13.02 18.36
CA ALA A 423 10.28 14.42 18.26
C ALA A 423 9.14 15.38 17.85
N LEU A 424 8.04 14.90 17.27
CA LEU A 424 6.94 15.75 16.81
C LEU A 424 6.29 16.52 17.96
N THR A 425 5.95 17.77 17.72
CA THR A 425 5.22 18.64 18.65
C THR A 425 3.79 18.90 18.17
N VAL A 426 2.94 19.41 19.05
CA VAL A 426 1.59 19.89 18.70
C VAL A 426 1.66 20.95 17.59
N ALA A 427 2.66 21.83 17.65
CA ALA A 427 2.88 22.88 16.66
C ALA A 427 3.20 22.30 15.28
N ASP A 428 4.02 21.24 15.19
CA ASP A 428 4.36 20.57 13.93
C ASP A 428 3.12 19.95 13.28
N ILE A 429 2.32 19.23 14.07
CA ILE A 429 1.09 18.59 13.57
C ILE A 429 0.10 19.65 13.11
N ARG A 430 -0.16 20.69 13.92
CA ARG A 430 -1.07 21.78 13.55
C ARG A 430 -0.62 22.44 12.25
N ALA A 431 0.65 22.81 12.15
CA ALA A 431 1.20 23.45 10.96
C ALA A 431 1.10 22.56 9.70
N ALA A 432 1.40 21.26 9.82
CA ALA A 432 1.26 20.31 8.73
C ALA A 432 -0.21 20.17 8.28
N MET A 433 -1.15 20.04 9.22
CA MET A 433 -2.59 19.94 8.92
C MET A 433 -3.10 21.22 8.24
N GLN A 434 -2.68 22.39 8.68
CA GLN A 434 -3.05 23.68 8.08
C GLN A 434 -2.49 23.84 6.67
N ARG A 435 -1.26 23.36 6.41
CA ARG A 435 -0.68 23.39 5.04
C ARG A 435 -1.40 22.48 4.06
N LYS A 436 -1.87 21.32 4.53
CA LYS A 436 -2.36 20.25 3.64
C LYS A 436 -3.87 20.15 3.57
N LEU A 437 -4.62 20.61 4.56
CA LEU A 437 -6.08 20.49 4.58
C LEU A 437 -6.76 21.86 4.47
N GLN A 438 -7.80 21.90 3.64
CA GLN A 438 -8.64 23.06 3.43
C GLN A 438 -10.11 22.70 3.68
N PRO A 439 -10.58 22.68 4.95
CA PRO A 439 -11.93 22.22 5.30
C PRO A 439 -13.06 22.91 4.51
N GLY A 440 -12.84 24.16 4.10
CA GLY A 440 -13.81 24.92 3.31
C GLY A 440 -13.84 24.55 1.80
N ARG A 441 -12.96 23.65 1.31
CA ARG A 441 -12.84 23.29 -0.11
C ARG A 441 -12.84 21.78 -0.31
N MET A 442 -13.67 21.06 0.41
CA MET A 442 -13.74 19.59 0.30
C MET A 442 -14.90 19.14 -0.56
N VAL A 443 -14.74 17.97 -1.16
CA VAL A 443 -15.81 17.16 -1.73
C VAL A 443 -16.59 16.55 -0.58
N THR A 444 -17.92 16.55 -0.65
CA THR A 444 -18.81 15.79 0.22
C THR A 444 -19.76 14.99 -0.66
N VAL A 445 -19.74 13.69 -0.51
CA VAL A 445 -20.68 12.78 -1.19
C VAL A 445 -21.54 12.11 -0.14
N ILE A 446 -22.86 12.16 -0.35
CA ILE A 446 -23.84 11.50 0.50
C ILE A 446 -24.67 10.60 -0.39
N VAL A 447 -24.71 9.30 -0.09
CA VAL A 447 -25.52 8.32 -0.82
C VAL A 447 -26.51 7.69 0.13
N GLY A 448 -27.78 7.68 -0.23
CA GLY A 448 -28.86 7.02 0.55
C GLY A 448 -29.46 7.90 1.66
N ALA A 449 -29.16 9.21 1.71
CA ALA A 449 -29.87 10.13 2.60
C ALA A 449 -31.34 10.28 2.17
N GLN A 450 -32.22 10.42 3.14
CA GLN A 450 -33.59 10.87 2.83
C GLN A 450 -33.56 12.38 2.55
N PRO A 451 -34.38 12.87 1.58
CA PRO A 451 -34.58 14.29 1.48
C PRO A 451 -35.05 14.86 2.81
N ALA A 452 -34.54 16.04 3.19
CA ALA A 452 -35.07 16.75 4.33
C ALA A 452 -36.60 16.86 4.16
N LYS A 453 -37.37 16.44 5.17
CA LYS A 453 -38.81 16.71 5.15
C LYS A 453 -38.99 18.22 5.09
N PRO A 454 -39.86 18.71 4.19
CA PRO A 454 -40.12 20.15 4.10
C PRO A 454 -40.69 20.73 5.39
#